data_9822821bee0d793bfb07090bd911ab5a
#
_entry.id   9822821bee0d793bfb07090bd911ab5a
#
_cell.length_a   1.000
_cell.length_b   1.000
_cell.length_c   1.000
_cell.angle_alpha   90.00
_cell.angle_beta   90.00
_cell.angle_gamma   90.00
#
_symmetry.space_group_name_H-M   'P 1'
#
loop_
_entity.id
_entity.type
_entity.pdbx_description
1 polymer ?
#
loop_
_entity_poly.entity_id
_entity_poly.type
_entity_poly.pdbx_seq_one_letter_code
_entity_poly.pdbx_strand_id
1 'polypeptide(L)'
;TDPHKVPVTVLSRCLQFVLRNMTSQQVADHLAYVLDSEKIAYEPAALQLLGRAAAGSMRDALSLLDQAIAMGSGSVAEQDVRQMIGAVDKQYLYELLTGIINQDGEALLVKAQEMAACAVGFDNALGELAMLLQHLALIQAV
;
A
#
# COMPACT_ATOMS: atom_id res chain seq x y z
N THR A 1 4.73 1.44 19.51
CA THR A 1 5.13 2.33 20.61
C THR A 1 6.61 2.58 20.48
N ASP A 2 7.00 3.84 20.30
CA ASP A 2 8.38 4.23 20.09
C ASP A 2 9.10 4.25 21.46
N PRO A 3 10.11 3.41 21.71
CA PRO A 3 10.82 3.37 22.98
C PRO A 3 11.53 4.68 23.29
N HIS A 4 11.90 5.48 22.28
CA HIS A 4 12.54 6.79 22.47
C HIS A 4 11.63 7.85 23.09
N LYS A 5 10.29 7.64 23.05
CA LYS A 5 9.29 8.51 23.66
C LYS A 5 8.92 8.12 25.10
N VAL A 6 9.46 7.01 25.59
CA VAL A 6 9.16 6.53 26.95
C VAL A 6 10.28 6.99 27.90
N PRO A 7 9.94 7.60 29.06
CA PRO A 7 10.95 8.01 30.04
C PRO A 7 11.84 6.86 30.50
N VAL A 8 13.14 7.12 30.64
CA VAL A 8 14.14 6.11 31.05
C VAL A 8 13.78 5.45 32.39
N THR A 9 13.15 6.19 33.27
CA THR A 9 12.67 5.69 34.57
C THR A 9 11.62 4.58 34.45
N VAL A 10 10.83 4.57 33.39
CA VAL A 10 9.88 3.50 33.08
C VAL A 10 10.60 2.33 32.43
N LEU A 11 11.46 2.60 31.44
CA LEU A 11 12.22 1.58 30.71
C LEU A 11 13.09 0.72 31.63
N SER A 12 13.68 1.33 32.67
CA SER A 12 14.54 0.62 33.65
C SER A 12 13.80 -0.35 34.55
N ARG A 13 12.46 -0.29 34.60
CA ARG A 13 11.60 -1.10 35.50
C ARG A 13 10.63 -2.00 34.75
N CYS A 14 10.68 -2.01 33.42
CA CYS A 14 9.80 -2.81 32.56
C CYS A 14 10.61 -3.78 31.70
N LEU A 15 10.04 -4.95 31.46
CA LEU A 15 10.53 -5.85 30.42
C LEU A 15 10.08 -5.31 29.07
N GLN A 16 11.01 -5.22 28.12
CA GLN A 16 10.73 -4.81 26.76
C GLN A 16 10.59 -6.05 25.86
N PHE A 17 9.49 -6.13 25.16
CA PHE A 17 9.26 -7.14 24.13
C PHE A 17 9.25 -6.47 22.76
N VAL A 18 10.08 -6.95 21.86
CA VAL A 18 10.08 -6.49 20.47
C VAL A 18 9.05 -7.30 19.69
N LEU A 19 8.01 -6.62 19.23
CA LEU A 19 7.03 -7.20 18.31
C LEU A 19 7.49 -6.95 16.87
N ARG A 20 7.47 -7.98 16.05
CA ARG A 20 7.77 -7.85 14.62
C ARG A 20 6.56 -7.33 13.86
N ASN A 21 6.81 -6.51 12.84
CA ASN A 21 5.78 -6.14 11.90
C ASN A 21 5.29 -7.40 11.15
N MET A 22 4.02 -7.40 10.82
CA MET A 22 3.43 -8.47 10.01
C MET A 22 3.83 -8.31 8.55
N THR A 23 3.95 -9.41 7.84
CA THR A 23 4.07 -9.36 6.37
C THR A 23 2.74 -8.96 5.75
N SER A 24 2.77 -8.39 4.54
CA SER A 24 1.54 -8.04 3.81
C SER A 24 0.62 -9.24 3.60
N GLN A 25 1.21 -10.43 3.42
CA GLN A 25 0.44 -11.68 3.29
C GLN A 25 -0.25 -12.05 4.61
N GLN A 26 0.44 -12.01 5.73
CA GLN A 26 -0.16 -12.28 7.06
C GLN A 26 -1.30 -11.32 7.37
N VAL A 27 -1.14 -10.06 6.99
CA VAL A 27 -2.22 -9.06 7.13
C VAL A 27 -3.41 -9.45 6.25
N ALA A 28 -3.19 -9.73 4.96
CA ALA A 28 -4.25 -10.10 4.02
C ALA A 28 -5.00 -11.36 4.48
N ASP A 29 -4.27 -12.39 4.96
CA ASP A 29 -4.88 -13.63 5.45
C ASP A 29 -5.77 -13.38 6.69
N HIS A 30 -5.34 -12.48 7.58
CA HIS A 30 -6.13 -12.14 8.76
C HIS A 30 -7.37 -11.29 8.39
N LEU A 31 -7.25 -10.36 7.44
CA LEU A 31 -8.40 -9.61 6.92
C LEU A 31 -9.42 -10.55 6.26
N ALA A 32 -8.96 -11.55 5.49
CA ALA A 32 -9.83 -12.58 4.93
C ALA A 32 -10.61 -13.32 6.02
N TYR A 33 -9.92 -13.78 7.07
CA TYR A 33 -10.55 -14.44 8.21
C TYR A 33 -11.64 -13.57 8.87
N VAL A 34 -11.39 -12.28 9.05
CA VAL A 34 -12.36 -11.34 9.62
C VAL A 34 -13.58 -11.21 8.71
N LEU A 35 -13.39 -10.99 7.41
CA LEU A 35 -14.46 -10.82 6.44
C LEU A 35 -15.31 -12.09 6.27
N ASP A 36 -14.68 -13.26 6.29
CA ASP A 36 -15.41 -14.56 6.28
C ASP A 36 -16.27 -14.72 7.52
N SER A 37 -15.76 -14.31 8.70
CA SER A 37 -16.51 -14.36 9.96
C SER A 37 -17.72 -13.43 9.96
N GLU A 38 -17.58 -12.24 9.36
CA GLU A 38 -18.63 -11.23 9.22
C GLU A 38 -19.53 -11.47 7.99
N LYS A 39 -19.21 -12.46 7.16
CA LYS A 39 -19.93 -12.81 5.91
C LYS A 39 -19.98 -11.65 4.90
N ILE A 40 -18.91 -10.90 4.83
CA ILE A 40 -18.74 -9.80 3.89
C ILE A 40 -18.00 -10.32 2.65
N ALA A 41 -18.56 -10.04 1.47
CA ALA A 41 -17.93 -10.42 0.20
C ALA A 41 -16.69 -9.56 -0.09
N TYR A 42 -15.62 -10.20 -0.57
CA TYR A 42 -14.39 -9.52 -0.88
C TYR A 42 -13.65 -10.14 -2.07
N GLU A 43 -12.78 -9.36 -2.69
CA GLU A 43 -11.83 -9.82 -3.70
C GLU A 43 -10.45 -10.02 -3.07
N PRO A 44 -9.77 -11.16 -3.27
CA PRO A 44 -8.44 -11.40 -2.71
C PRO A 44 -7.40 -10.34 -3.08
N ALA A 45 -7.51 -9.76 -4.28
CA ALA A 45 -6.64 -8.69 -4.74
C ALA A 45 -6.79 -7.41 -3.89
N ALA A 46 -8.01 -7.09 -3.45
CA ALA A 46 -8.28 -5.97 -2.53
C ALA A 46 -7.52 -6.15 -1.20
N LEU A 47 -7.54 -7.35 -0.63
CA LEU A 47 -6.86 -7.63 0.64
C LEU A 47 -5.34 -7.54 0.53
N GLN A 48 -4.78 -7.90 -0.62
CA GLN A 48 -3.35 -7.72 -0.90
C GLN A 48 -2.96 -6.23 -0.95
N LEU A 49 -3.82 -5.40 -1.52
CA LEU A 49 -3.62 -3.95 -1.52
C LEU A 49 -3.66 -3.37 -0.10
N LEU A 50 -4.68 -3.72 0.68
CA LEU A 50 -4.80 -3.32 2.08
C LEU A 50 -3.61 -3.79 2.93
N GLY A 51 -3.17 -5.04 2.73
CA GLY A 51 -2.02 -5.61 3.43
C GLY A 51 -0.71 -4.86 3.15
N ARG A 52 -0.52 -4.35 1.94
CA ARG A 52 0.63 -3.50 1.60
C ARG A 52 0.49 -2.10 2.21
N ALA A 53 -0.68 -1.48 2.08
CA ALA A 53 -0.94 -0.13 2.58
C ALA A 53 -0.79 -0.02 4.10
N ALA A 54 -1.10 -1.10 4.82
CA ALA A 54 -1.01 -1.17 6.29
C ALA A 54 0.43 -1.23 6.83
N ALA A 55 1.44 -1.42 5.97
CA ALA A 55 2.86 -1.43 6.33
C ALA A 55 3.22 -2.30 7.56
N GLY A 56 2.53 -3.45 7.71
CA GLY A 56 2.74 -4.40 8.79
C GLY A 56 1.99 -4.10 10.10
N SER A 57 1.15 -3.07 10.12
CA SER A 57 0.29 -2.71 11.25
C SER A 57 -1.12 -3.29 11.08
N MET A 58 -1.51 -4.23 11.95
CA MET A 58 -2.87 -4.80 11.91
C MET A 58 -3.94 -3.76 12.27
N ARG A 59 -3.64 -2.82 13.17
CA ARG A 59 -4.57 -1.73 13.52
C ARG A 59 -4.91 -0.89 12.30
N ASP A 60 -3.89 -0.49 11.54
CA ASP A 60 -4.08 0.34 10.36
C ASP A 60 -4.78 -0.46 9.24
N ALA A 61 -4.46 -1.76 9.12
CA ALA A 61 -5.14 -2.66 8.20
C ALA A 61 -6.65 -2.75 8.46
N LEU A 62 -7.05 -2.93 9.72
CA LEU A 62 -8.47 -2.99 10.09
C LEU A 62 -9.17 -1.63 9.88
N SER A 63 -8.48 -0.52 10.17
CA SER A 63 -9.04 0.82 9.91
C SER A 63 -9.24 1.07 8.41
N LEU A 64 -8.31 0.63 7.57
CA LEU A 64 -8.45 0.69 6.11
C LEU A 64 -9.56 -0.25 5.61
N LEU A 65 -9.69 -1.43 6.22
CA LEU A 65 -10.77 -2.38 5.89
C LEU A 65 -12.14 -1.79 6.17
N ASP A 66 -12.35 -1.16 7.33
CA ASP A 66 -13.61 -0.50 7.68
C ASP A 66 -13.99 0.58 6.65
N GLN A 67 -13.00 1.38 6.21
CA GLN A 67 -13.19 2.37 5.17
C GLN A 67 -13.57 1.73 3.82
N ALA A 68 -12.89 0.64 3.45
CA ALA A 68 -13.17 -0.08 2.21
C ALA A 68 -14.60 -0.68 2.20
N ILE A 69 -15.05 -1.26 3.31
CA ILE A 69 -16.43 -1.78 3.46
C ILE A 69 -17.45 -0.65 3.31
N ALA A 70 -17.17 0.51 3.93
CA ALA A 70 -18.07 1.66 3.85
C ALA A 70 -18.16 2.22 2.41
N MET A 71 -17.05 2.28 1.66
CA MET A 71 -17.04 2.70 0.26
C MET A 71 -17.73 1.70 -0.67
N GLY A 72 -17.47 0.41 -0.48
CA GLY A 72 -17.99 -0.67 -1.31
C GLY A 72 -19.44 -1.10 -0.97
N SER A 73 -20.17 -0.29 -0.17
CA SER A 73 -21.57 -0.57 0.22
C SER A 73 -21.76 -1.95 0.84
N GLY A 74 -20.79 -2.39 1.65
CA GLY A 74 -20.84 -3.68 2.35
C GLY A 74 -20.07 -4.82 1.64
N SER A 75 -19.26 -4.50 0.65
CA SER A 75 -18.33 -5.44 0.01
C SER A 75 -16.95 -4.79 -0.16
N VAL A 76 -15.90 -5.59 -0.40
CA VAL A 76 -14.52 -5.11 -0.56
C VAL A 76 -14.03 -5.49 -1.95
N ALA A 77 -14.24 -4.60 -2.92
CA ALA A 77 -13.78 -4.77 -4.29
C ALA A 77 -12.38 -4.16 -4.49
N GLU A 78 -11.59 -4.74 -5.39
CA GLU A 78 -10.23 -4.26 -5.68
C GLU A 78 -10.24 -2.80 -6.17
N GLN A 79 -11.19 -2.47 -7.03
CA GLN A 79 -11.29 -1.14 -7.62
C GLN A 79 -11.54 -0.05 -6.57
N ASP A 80 -12.45 -0.30 -5.63
CA ASP A 80 -12.79 0.64 -4.56
C ASP A 80 -11.60 0.84 -3.62
N VAL A 81 -10.93 -0.25 -3.24
CA VAL A 81 -9.74 -0.20 -2.41
C VAL A 81 -8.60 0.55 -3.12
N ARG A 82 -8.38 0.29 -4.41
CA ARG A 82 -7.36 0.96 -5.22
C ARG A 82 -7.61 2.48 -5.26
N GLN A 83 -8.86 2.89 -5.45
CA GLN A 83 -9.25 4.29 -5.42
C GLN A 83 -9.06 4.91 -4.04
N MET A 84 -9.47 4.21 -2.98
CA MET A 84 -9.39 4.68 -1.59
C MET A 84 -7.95 4.95 -1.14
N ILE A 85 -7.02 4.02 -1.43
CA ILE A 85 -5.62 4.15 -1.03
C ILE A 85 -4.78 4.99 -2.01
N GLY A 86 -5.38 5.44 -3.11
CA GLY A 86 -4.67 6.17 -4.16
C GLY A 86 -3.57 5.33 -4.83
N ALA A 87 -3.79 4.01 -4.94
CA ALA A 87 -2.82 3.13 -5.56
C ALA A 87 -2.70 3.44 -7.06
N VAL A 88 -1.47 3.66 -7.48
CA VAL A 88 -1.15 3.97 -8.87
C VAL A 88 -1.33 2.72 -9.72
N ASP A 89 -1.97 2.85 -10.87
CA ASP A 89 -2.02 1.75 -11.82
C ASP A 89 -0.61 1.48 -12.35
N LYS A 90 -0.23 0.21 -12.38
CA LYS A 90 1.07 -0.22 -12.90
C LYS A 90 1.30 0.23 -14.34
N GLN A 91 0.23 0.39 -15.11
CA GLN A 91 0.33 0.86 -16.49
C GLN A 91 0.92 2.28 -16.55
N TYR A 92 0.50 3.19 -15.66
CA TYR A 92 1.10 4.53 -15.56
C TYR A 92 2.61 4.46 -15.26
N LEU A 93 3.01 3.55 -14.37
CA LEU A 93 4.43 3.38 -14.02
C LEU A 93 5.25 2.88 -15.22
N TYR A 94 4.73 1.93 -15.98
CA TYR A 94 5.42 1.42 -17.17
C TYR A 94 5.49 2.48 -18.29
N GLU A 95 4.45 3.28 -18.47
CA GLU A 95 4.44 4.37 -19.44
C GLU A 95 5.44 5.47 -19.05
N LEU A 96 5.51 5.83 -17.77
CA LEU A 96 6.52 6.76 -17.26
C LEU A 96 7.95 6.21 -17.45
N LEU A 97 8.19 4.94 -17.13
CA LEU A 97 9.50 4.32 -17.38
C LEU A 97 9.86 4.32 -18.86
N THR A 98 8.90 4.02 -19.73
CA THR A 98 9.12 4.03 -21.18
C THR A 98 9.48 5.44 -21.67
N GLY A 99 8.79 6.47 -21.19
CA GLY A 99 9.10 7.86 -21.49
C GLY A 99 10.51 8.27 -21.02
N ILE A 100 10.92 7.81 -19.81
CA ILE A 100 12.27 8.06 -19.29
C ILE A 100 13.33 7.39 -20.16
N ILE A 101 13.14 6.12 -20.51
CA ILE A 101 14.09 5.33 -21.34
C ILE A 101 14.25 5.97 -22.73
N ASN A 102 13.15 6.42 -23.32
CA ASN A 102 13.14 7.04 -24.62
C ASN A 102 13.55 8.52 -24.59
N GLN A 103 13.81 9.10 -23.43
CA GLN A 103 14.10 10.53 -23.20
C GLN A 103 13.02 11.45 -23.78
N ASP A 104 11.76 11.00 -23.78
CA ASP A 104 10.60 11.71 -24.30
C ASP A 104 9.94 12.54 -23.19
N GLY A 105 10.39 13.79 -23.05
CA GLY A 105 9.89 14.72 -22.06
C GLY A 105 8.43 15.13 -22.31
N GLU A 106 7.98 15.17 -23.57
CA GLU A 106 6.61 15.54 -23.91
C GLU A 106 5.63 14.45 -23.47
N ALA A 107 5.92 13.19 -23.75
CA ALA A 107 5.12 12.05 -23.30
C ALA A 107 5.04 12.00 -21.77
N LEU A 108 6.13 12.30 -21.05
CA LEU A 108 6.14 12.35 -19.59
C LEU A 108 5.24 13.45 -19.04
N LEU A 109 5.25 14.65 -19.63
CA LEU A 109 4.39 15.77 -19.21
C LEU A 109 2.90 15.46 -19.45
N VAL A 110 2.56 14.90 -20.62
CA VAL A 110 1.18 14.48 -20.93
C VAL A 110 0.71 13.46 -19.89
N LYS A 111 1.53 12.46 -19.58
CA LYS A 111 1.18 11.43 -18.60
C LYS A 111 1.03 12.00 -17.20
N ALA A 112 1.88 12.93 -16.78
CA ALA A 112 1.75 13.62 -15.49
C ALA A 112 0.45 14.43 -15.42
N GLN A 113 0.02 15.08 -16.51
CA GLN A 113 -1.26 15.79 -16.55
C GLN A 113 -2.46 14.85 -16.44
N GLU A 114 -2.42 13.68 -17.10
CA GLU A 114 -3.46 12.65 -16.98
C GLU A 114 -3.56 12.14 -15.53
N MET A 115 -2.43 11.86 -14.89
CA MET A 115 -2.38 11.43 -13.50
C MET A 115 -2.97 12.50 -12.56
N ALA A 116 -2.65 13.77 -12.79
CA ALA A 116 -3.22 14.89 -12.03
C ALA A 116 -4.74 14.99 -12.20
N ALA A 117 -5.24 14.79 -13.43
CA ALA A 117 -6.69 14.81 -13.72
C ALA A 117 -7.43 13.65 -13.04
N CYS A 118 -6.77 12.50 -12.87
CA CYS A 118 -7.31 11.33 -12.17
C CYS A 118 -7.10 11.37 -10.65
N ALA A 119 -6.63 12.49 -10.10
CA ALA A 119 -6.31 12.66 -8.66
C ALA A 119 -5.33 11.61 -8.11
N VAL A 120 -4.43 11.09 -8.96
CA VAL A 120 -3.38 10.17 -8.55
C VAL A 120 -2.32 10.94 -7.75
N GLY A 121 -2.01 10.48 -6.54
CA GLY A 121 -0.97 11.10 -5.71
C GLY A 121 0.43 10.90 -6.30
N PHE A 122 1.10 12.00 -6.65
CA PHE A 122 2.47 11.94 -7.21
C PHE A 122 3.47 11.32 -6.25
N ASP A 123 3.33 11.53 -4.94
CA ASP A 123 4.19 10.93 -3.92
C ASP A 123 4.09 9.40 -3.94
N ASN A 124 2.86 8.88 -4.07
CA ASN A 124 2.63 7.45 -4.21
C ASN A 124 3.22 6.91 -5.52
N ALA A 125 3.02 7.63 -6.62
CA ALA A 125 3.57 7.24 -7.92
C ALA A 125 5.10 7.19 -7.92
N LEU A 126 5.76 8.17 -7.32
CA LEU A 126 7.22 8.19 -7.18
C LEU A 126 7.73 7.06 -6.27
N GLY A 127 7.02 6.77 -5.18
CA GLY A 127 7.34 5.66 -4.29
C GLY A 127 7.24 4.30 -4.99
N GLU A 128 6.16 4.06 -5.72
CA GLU A 128 5.96 2.83 -6.50
C GLU A 128 6.99 2.71 -7.64
N LEU A 129 7.32 3.82 -8.32
CA LEU A 129 8.34 3.86 -9.35
C LEU A 129 9.73 3.53 -8.79
N ALA A 130 10.07 4.07 -7.63
CA ALA A 130 11.33 3.77 -6.95
C ALA A 130 11.42 2.29 -6.56
N MET A 131 10.34 1.71 -6.02
CA MET A 131 10.28 0.28 -5.72
C MET A 131 10.42 -0.59 -6.97
N LEU A 132 9.80 -0.20 -8.08
CA LEU A 132 9.91 -0.91 -9.36
C LEU A 132 11.34 -0.88 -9.89
N LEU A 133 11.99 0.29 -9.86
CA LEU A 133 13.38 0.44 -10.27
C LEU A 133 14.34 -0.39 -9.38
N GLN A 134 14.13 -0.37 -8.08
CA GLN A 134 14.89 -1.21 -7.15
C GLN A 134 14.74 -2.70 -7.46
N HIS A 135 13.52 -3.13 -7.74
CA HIS A 135 13.24 -4.53 -8.09
C HIS A 135 13.94 -4.95 -9.39
N LEU A 136 13.89 -4.08 -10.41
CA LEU A 136 14.58 -4.29 -11.68
C LEU A 136 16.10 -4.35 -11.47
N ALA A 137 16.68 -3.46 -10.66
CA ALA A 137 18.10 -3.47 -10.35
C ALA A 137 18.54 -4.77 -9.64
N LEU A 138 17.71 -5.28 -8.72
CA LEU A 138 17.98 -6.56 -8.04
C LEU A 138 17.95 -7.74 -9.02
N ILE A 139 16.99 -7.76 -9.96
CA ILE A 139 16.90 -8.82 -10.97
C ILE A 139 18.11 -8.79 -11.92
N GLN A 140 18.62 -7.61 -12.25
CA GLN A 140 19.81 -7.46 -13.10
C GLN A 140 21.13 -7.82 -12.39
N ALA A 141 21.15 -7.75 -11.05
CA ALA A 141 22.34 -8.03 -10.26
C ALA A 141 22.53 -9.53 -9.91
N VAL A 142 21.54 -10.38 -10.20
CA VAL A 142 21.51 -11.84 -9.96
C VAL A 142 21.66 -12.57 -11.27
#